data_72d7b222098a3daa088213405840cf46
#
_entry.id   72d7b222098a3daa088213405840cf46
#
_cell.length_a   1.000
_cell.length_b   1.000
_cell.length_c   1.000
_cell.angle_alpha   90.00
_cell.angle_beta   90.00
_cell.angle_gamma   90.00
#
_symmetry.space_group_name_H-M   'P 1'
#
loop_
_entity.id
_entity.type
_entity.pdbx_description
1 polymer ?
#
loop_
_entity_poly.entity_id
_entity_poly.type
_entity_poly.pdbx_seq_one_letter_code
_entity_poly.pdbx_strand_id
1 'polypeptide(L)'
;MRAWKYLLKKEFRQFLRDPGLPRMVMTFPVLIVFVFPFAVTMELRNIRLAVIDNDRSSESSLLVEKCVNSGYFILEDICPTPQAARSMMDKGDIDAVLTINTGFSEYLGEGSQVSDPLPVGIAVNTVNGTRGSIGSKYLTACISSFIAKQKSGGAADSGTSVSSPSIEVSYMFNPYLDYKLFMLPALMVIVVTMMCGFLPALNIVGEKEKGTIEQINVTPVSKSAFVICKMIPYVVVAYIVVFACLLLTRIGFGYSCQGSLLLIALFTLAHIVVMASFGLLISNFSENTQQAMFVIWFFSMVFMLMSGIFTPIASMPRWAEIITYANPLRYFADAMRSIYLKGGTLIDNWFNLACLAGIGTLTTLSAIMSYKKTN
;
A
#
# COMPACT_ATOMS: atom_id res chain seq x y z
N MET A 1 -25.56 -29.37 19.73
CA MET A 1 -26.01 -27.98 19.45
C MET A 1 -26.01 -27.04 20.66
N ARG A 2 -26.40 -27.44 21.84
CA ARG A 2 -26.45 -26.55 23.03
C ARG A 2 -25.05 -26.02 23.44
N ALA A 3 -24.00 -26.84 23.42
CA ALA A 3 -22.65 -26.46 23.83
C ALA A 3 -22.04 -25.32 22.97
N TRP A 4 -22.27 -25.34 21.66
CA TRP A 4 -21.80 -24.27 20.74
C TRP A 4 -22.39 -22.91 21.10
N LYS A 5 -23.70 -22.87 21.38
CA LYS A 5 -24.40 -21.63 21.74
C LYS A 5 -23.85 -21.01 23.03
N TYR A 6 -23.57 -21.84 24.04
CA TYR A 6 -23.00 -21.37 25.30
C TYR A 6 -21.55 -20.88 25.12
N LEU A 7 -20.75 -21.60 24.36
CA LEU A 7 -19.36 -21.20 24.09
C LEU A 7 -19.30 -19.87 23.32
N LEU A 8 -20.08 -19.71 22.24
CA LEU A 8 -20.21 -18.45 21.53
C LEU A 8 -20.65 -17.30 22.42
N LYS A 9 -21.70 -17.53 23.24
CA LYS A 9 -22.19 -16.50 24.18
C LYS A 9 -21.09 -16.08 25.17
N LYS A 10 -20.28 -17.05 25.64
CA LYS A 10 -19.12 -16.79 26.51
C LYS A 10 -18.11 -15.89 25.82
N GLU A 11 -17.70 -16.23 24.59
CA GLU A 11 -16.69 -15.49 23.82
C GLU A 11 -17.13 -14.04 23.54
N PHE A 12 -18.38 -13.84 23.08
CA PHE A 12 -18.91 -12.49 22.86
C PHE A 12 -18.99 -11.68 24.16
N ARG A 13 -19.39 -12.32 25.26
CA ARG A 13 -19.45 -11.65 26.57
C ARG A 13 -18.06 -11.26 27.06
N GLN A 14 -17.09 -12.14 26.88
CA GLN A 14 -15.70 -11.89 27.25
C GLN A 14 -15.12 -10.71 26.46
N PHE A 15 -15.36 -10.67 25.16
CA PHE A 15 -14.94 -9.55 24.31
C PHE A 15 -15.59 -8.22 24.74
N LEU A 16 -16.91 -8.19 24.93
CA LEU A 16 -17.63 -6.95 25.26
C LEU A 16 -17.37 -6.45 26.70
N ARG A 17 -17.00 -7.35 27.62
CA ARG A 17 -16.70 -6.99 29.00
C ARG A 17 -15.27 -6.56 29.24
N ASP A 18 -14.38 -6.81 28.29
CA ASP A 18 -13.02 -6.31 28.34
C ASP A 18 -13.03 -4.79 28.12
N PRO A 19 -12.46 -3.99 29.05
CA PRO A 19 -12.51 -2.54 28.93
C PRO A 19 -11.61 -1.98 27.81
N GLY A 20 -10.61 -2.74 27.37
CA GLY A 20 -9.61 -2.35 26.37
C GLY A 20 -9.99 -2.74 24.95
N LEU A 21 -10.43 -3.99 24.74
CA LEU A 21 -10.64 -4.56 23.42
C LEU A 21 -11.65 -3.79 22.54
N PRO A 22 -12.88 -3.48 22.99
CA PRO A 22 -13.82 -2.72 22.17
C PRO A 22 -13.33 -1.31 21.83
N ARG A 23 -12.65 -0.63 22.78
CA ARG A 23 -12.07 0.70 22.53
C ARG A 23 -10.97 0.62 21.47
N MET A 24 -10.07 -0.36 21.57
CA MET A 24 -8.99 -0.57 20.62
C MET A 24 -9.56 -0.85 19.21
N VAL A 25 -10.59 -1.68 19.10
CA VAL A 25 -11.24 -2.00 17.81
C VAL A 25 -11.82 -0.75 17.13
N MET A 26 -12.33 0.21 17.90
CA MET A 26 -12.88 1.46 17.34
C MET A 26 -11.80 2.51 17.08
N THR A 27 -10.82 2.64 17.98
CA THR A 27 -9.79 3.71 17.89
C THR A 27 -8.73 3.41 16.87
N PHE A 28 -8.29 2.16 16.73
CA PHE A 28 -7.19 1.77 15.86
C PHE A 28 -7.48 2.01 14.37
N PRO A 29 -8.65 1.65 13.81
CA PRO A 29 -9.00 1.99 12.43
C PRO A 29 -9.04 3.50 12.17
N VAL A 30 -9.59 4.27 13.11
CA VAL A 30 -9.64 5.74 12.99
C VAL A 30 -8.23 6.31 12.92
N LEU A 31 -7.35 5.89 13.84
CA LEU A 31 -5.98 6.36 13.87
C LEU A 31 -5.23 6.01 12.58
N ILE A 32 -5.31 4.76 12.14
CA ILE A 32 -4.60 4.32 10.93
C ILE A 32 -5.16 4.99 9.68
N VAL A 33 -6.47 5.05 9.49
CA VAL A 33 -7.08 5.61 8.28
C VAL A 33 -6.92 7.14 8.20
N PHE A 34 -6.97 7.85 9.34
CA PHE A 34 -6.82 9.31 9.32
C PHE A 34 -5.37 9.77 9.47
N VAL A 35 -4.59 9.20 10.39
CA VAL A 35 -3.23 9.73 10.67
C VAL A 35 -2.22 9.26 9.63
N PHE A 36 -2.28 7.98 9.25
CA PHE A 36 -1.25 7.38 8.40
C PHE A 36 -1.17 7.99 6.98
N PRO A 37 -2.27 8.30 6.26
CA PRO A 37 -2.20 8.93 4.94
C PRO A 37 -1.56 10.32 4.95
N PHE A 38 -1.64 11.04 6.09
CA PHE A 38 -0.98 12.33 6.24
C PHE A 38 0.48 12.20 6.69
N ALA A 39 0.79 11.17 7.49
CA ALA A 39 2.15 10.92 7.94
C ALA A 39 3.05 10.32 6.83
N VAL A 40 2.46 9.51 5.95
CA VAL A 40 3.15 8.80 4.85
C VAL A 40 2.72 9.37 3.50
N THR A 41 2.57 10.67 3.37
CA THR A 41 2.37 11.30 2.06
C THR A 41 3.64 11.17 1.24
N MET A 42 3.63 10.23 0.29
CA MET A 42 4.61 10.19 -0.81
C MET A 42 4.15 11.09 -1.99
N GLU A 43 3.26 12.03 -1.75
CA GLU A 43 3.05 13.14 -2.67
C GLU A 43 4.28 14.04 -2.59
N LEU A 44 5.13 13.87 -3.56
CA LEU A 44 6.26 14.78 -3.74
C LEU A 44 5.74 16.06 -4.38
N ARG A 45 5.07 16.87 -3.59
CA ARG A 45 4.91 18.30 -3.84
C ARG A 45 6.15 18.98 -3.30
N ASN A 46 6.61 20.02 -3.97
CA ASN A 46 7.76 20.80 -3.54
C ASN A 46 9.10 20.05 -3.68
N ILE A 47 9.34 19.43 -4.83
CA ILE A 47 10.68 18.97 -5.22
C ILE A 47 11.51 20.23 -5.49
N ARG A 48 12.53 20.46 -4.69
CA ARG A 48 13.40 21.62 -4.86
C ARG A 48 14.31 21.40 -6.06
N LEU A 49 14.09 22.22 -7.07
CA LEU A 49 14.75 22.14 -8.37
C LEU A 49 15.80 23.23 -8.51
N ALA A 50 17.03 22.87 -8.84
CA ALA A 50 18.00 23.80 -9.38
C ALA A 50 18.09 23.63 -10.89
N VAL A 51 18.32 24.72 -11.59
CA VAL A 51 18.46 24.71 -13.06
C VAL A 51 19.85 25.21 -13.45
N ILE A 52 20.47 24.49 -14.38
CA ILE A 52 21.70 24.93 -15.07
C ILE A 52 21.31 25.19 -16.50
N ASP A 53 21.14 26.43 -16.89
CA ASP A 53 20.78 26.84 -18.24
C ASP A 53 22.00 27.38 -18.98
N ASN A 54 22.58 26.53 -19.85
CA ASN A 54 23.70 26.88 -20.70
C ASN A 54 23.23 27.39 -22.08
N ASP A 55 21.96 27.15 -22.46
CA ASP A 55 21.41 27.57 -23.76
C ASP A 55 20.93 29.04 -23.70
N ARG A 56 20.37 29.45 -22.56
CA ARG A 56 19.89 30.83 -22.34
C ARG A 56 18.94 31.33 -23.39
N SER A 57 18.17 30.47 -24.01
CA SER A 57 17.18 30.79 -25.03
C SER A 57 15.81 31.09 -24.45
N SER A 58 14.89 31.60 -25.27
CA SER A 58 13.46 31.72 -24.91
C SER A 58 12.84 30.35 -24.66
N GLU A 59 13.25 29.35 -25.40
CA GLU A 59 12.77 27.96 -25.31
C GLU A 59 13.21 27.29 -23.99
N SER A 60 14.45 27.53 -23.56
CA SER A 60 14.94 27.02 -22.25
C SER A 60 14.16 27.64 -21.10
N SER A 61 13.91 28.95 -21.16
CA SER A 61 13.13 29.67 -20.15
C SER A 61 11.69 29.16 -20.06
N LEU A 62 11.04 28.90 -21.21
CA LEU A 62 9.68 28.32 -21.27
C LEU A 62 9.63 26.91 -20.71
N LEU A 63 10.67 26.08 -20.92
CA LEU A 63 10.77 24.75 -20.33
C LEU A 63 10.84 24.83 -18.80
N VAL A 64 11.68 25.71 -18.26
CA VAL A 64 11.80 25.92 -16.81
C VAL A 64 10.47 26.40 -16.22
N GLU A 65 9.83 27.40 -16.85
CA GLU A 65 8.52 27.88 -16.43
C GLU A 65 7.45 26.78 -16.43
N LYS A 66 7.43 25.93 -17.45
CA LYS A 66 6.53 24.79 -17.52
C LYS A 66 6.77 23.77 -16.38
N CYS A 67 8.05 23.50 -16.07
CA CYS A 67 8.39 22.61 -14.95
C CYS A 67 7.90 23.18 -13.62
N VAL A 68 8.11 24.48 -13.35
CA VAL A 68 7.69 25.15 -12.14
C VAL A 68 6.16 25.24 -12.05
N ASN A 69 5.49 25.61 -13.13
CA ASN A 69 4.01 25.70 -13.20
C ASN A 69 3.30 24.34 -13.16
N SER A 70 4.05 23.21 -13.24
CA SER A 70 3.46 21.86 -13.06
C SER A 70 2.96 21.60 -11.64
N GLY A 71 3.37 22.43 -10.65
CA GLY A 71 3.01 22.27 -9.25
C GLY A 71 3.77 21.18 -8.48
N TYR A 72 4.72 20.50 -9.15
CA TYR A 72 5.57 19.47 -8.52
C TYR A 72 6.91 20.02 -8.07
N PHE A 73 7.40 21.10 -8.72
CA PHE A 73 8.73 21.64 -8.52
C PHE A 73 8.68 23.07 -7.95
N ILE A 74 9.60 23.35 -7.05
CA ILE A 74 9.91 24.70 -6.58
C ILE A 74 11.31 25.02 -7.11
N LEU A 75 11.44 26.10 -7.88
CA LEU A 75 12.73 26.59 -8.32
C LEU A 75 13.43 27.26 -7.13
N GLU A 76 14.53 26.65 -6.67
CA GLU A 76 15.35 27.20 -5.60
C GLU A 76 16.41 28.15 -6.12
N ASP A 77 17.13 27.74 -7.20
CA ASP A 77 18.20 28.55 -7.75
C ASP A 77 18.48 28.20 -9.23
N ILE A 78 19.06 29.17 -9.94
CA ILE A 78 19.64 28.97 -11.28
C ILE A 78 21.16 28.97 -11.12
N CYS A 79 21.74 27.77 -11.10
CA CYS A 79 23.16 27.58 -10.85
C CYS A 79 23.99 27.87 -12.11
N PRO A 80 25.06 28.66 -12.01
CA PRO A 80 25.93 28.95 -13.14
C PRO A 80 26.86 27.78 -13.51
N THR A 81 27.09 26.83 -12.59
CA THR A 81 28.01 25.71 -12.78
C THR A 81 27.49 24.42 -12.19
N PRO A 82 27.84 23.25 -12.76
CA PRO A 82 27.49 21.95 -12.19
C PRO A 82 28.03 21.74 -10.77
N GLN A 83 29.17 22.31 -10.43
CA GLN A 83 29.78 22.21 -9.10
C GLN A 83 28.93 22.92 -8.04
N ALA A 84 28.39 24.09 -8.37
CA ALA A 84 27.50 24.82 -7.47
C ALA A 84 26.23 24.02 -7.17
N ALA A 85 25.58 23.48 -8.19
CA ALA A 85 24.41 22.65 -8.06
C ALA A 85 24.70 21.36 -7.25
N ARG A 86 25.85 20.73 -7.47
CA ARG A 86 26.27 19.55 -6.69
C ARG A 86 26.49 19.88 -5.21
N SER A 87 27.12 21.02 -4.92
CA SER A 87 27.31 21.46 -3.52
C SER A 87 25.99 21.69 -2.81
N MET A 88 24.98 22.25 -3.48
CA MET A 88 23.63 22.42 -2.92
C MET A 88 22.94 21.06 -2.74
N MET A 89 23.14 20.12 -3.65
CA MET A 89 22.58 18.75 -3.53
C MET A 89 23.23 17.99 -2.36
N ASP A 90 24.54 18.12 -2.18
CA ASP A 90 25.27 17.46 -1.08
C ASP A 90 24.85 18.04 0.31
N LYS A 91 24.53 19.33 0.37
CA LYS A 91 23.97 19.97 1.57
C LYS A 91 22.51 19.60 1.83
N GLY A 92 21.82 19.04 0.83
CA GLY A 92 20.42 18.71 0.90
C GLY A 92 19.49 19.92 0.68
N ASP A 93 19.99 21.01 0.11
CA ASP A 93 19.20 22.22 -0.20
C ASP A 93 18.30 21.99 -1.43
N ILE A 94 18.70 21.12 -2.35
CA ILE A 94 17.96 20.75 -3.57
C ILE A 94 17.78 19.25 -3.71
N ASP A 95 16.71 18.84 -4.37
CA ASP A 95 16.34 17.45 -4.60
C ASP A 95 16.63 16.99 -6.04
N ALA A 96 16.63 17.93 -7.00
CA ALA A 96 16.86 17.66 -8.42
C ALA A 96 17.59 18.81 -9.12
N VAL A 97 18.33 18.49 -10.17
CA VAL A 97 19.00 19.45 -11.06
C VAL A 97 18.56 19.16 -12.49
N LEU A 98 18.08 20.19 -13.16
CA LEU A 98 17.80 20.20 -14.60
C LEU A 98 18.93 20.93 -15.31
N THR A 99 19.67 20.25 -16.17
CA THR A 99 20.73 20.85 -16.99
C THR A 99 20.23 20.97 -18.41
N ILE A 100 20.20 22.19 -18.92
CA ILE A 100 19.88 22.49 -20.33
C ILE A 100 21.20 22.87 -21.02
N ASN A 101 21.65 22.05 -21.94
CA ASN A 101 22.89 22.29 -22.65
C ASN A 101 22.67 23.20 -23.87
N THR A 102 23.74 23.80 -24.35
CA THR A 102 23.76 24.60 -25.59
C THR A 102 23.21 23.78 -26.76
N GLY A 103 22.45 24.44 -27.65
CA GLY A 103 21.81 23.79 -28.79
C GLY A 103 20.42 23.23 -28.50
N PHE A 104 19.83 23.53 -27.32
CA PHE A 104 18.47 23.10 -27.00
C PHE A 104 17.42 23.78 -27.91
N SER A 105 17.57 25.06 -28.16
CA SER A 105 16.72 25.81 -29.11
C SER A 105 16.84 25.28 -30.54
N GLU A 106 18.04 24.93 -30.98
CA GLU A 106 18.29 24.33 -32.30
C GLU A 106 17.65 22.95 -32.41
N TYR A 107 17.70 22.13 -31.32
CA TYR A 107 17.05 20.80 -31.25
C TYR A 107 15.54 20.88 -31.42
N LEU A 108 14.92 21.97 -30.97
CA LEU A 108 13.47 22.20 -31.12
C LEU A 108 13.08 22.74 -32.49
N GLY A 109 14.05 23.30 -33.26
CA GLY A 109 13.83 23.86 -34.59
C GLY A 109 13.61 22.78 -35.67
N GLU A 110 13.17 23.25 -36.85
CA GLU A 110 12.97 22.39 -38.03
C GLU A 110 14.34 21.90 -38.57
N GLY A 111 14.63 20.61 -38.38
CA GLY A 111 15.84 19.99 -38.95
C GLY A 111 16.52 18.97 -38.05
N SER A 112 16.27 18.93 -36.78
CA SER A 112 16.82 17.91 -35.88
C SER A 112 16.11 16.56 -36.07
N GLN A 113 16.90 15.51 -36.33
CA GLN A 113 16.36 14.15 -36.42
C GLN A 113 16.02 13.65 -35.02
N VAL A 114 14.99 12.80 -34.90
CA VAL A 114 14.57 12.15 -33.62
C VAL A 114 15.68 11.30 -33.02
N SER A 115 16.72 10.98 -33.77
CA SER A 115 17.89 10.20 -33.35
C SER A 115 18.98 11.02 -32.65
N ASP A 116 18.90 12.35 -32.66
CA ASP A 116 19.92 13.19 -32.00
C ASP A 116 19.76 13.13 -30.47
N PRO A 117 20.86 13.07 -29.72
CA PRO A 117 20.79 13.03 -28.25
C PRO A 117 20.16 14.32 -27.72
N LEU A 118 19.16 14.17 -26.84
CA LEU A 118 18.48 15.29 -26.22
C LEU A 118 19.49 16.14 -25.42
N PRO A 119 19.66 17.44 -25.68
CA PRO A 119 20.60 18.30 -24.95
C PRO A 119 20.08 18.72 -23.57
N VAL A 120 19.44 17.79 -22.85
CA VAL A 120 18.90 18.00 -21.49
C VAL A 120 19.35 16.87 -20.59
N GLY A 121 19.92 17.22 -19.45
CA GLY A 121 20.35 16.28 -18.41
C GLY A 121 19.50 16.43 -17.15
N ILE A 122 19.24 15.32 -16.48
CA ILE A 122 18.56 15.29 -15.19
C ILE A 122 19.46 14.61 -14.18
N ALA A 123 19.76 15.27 -13.07
CA ALA A 123 20.40 14.68 -11.92
C ALA A 123 19.46 14.78 -10.70
N VAL A 124 19.36 13.71 -9.92
CA VAL A 124 18.46 13.67 -8.75
C VAL A 124 19.19 13.15 -7.52
N ASN A 125 18.82 13.68 -6.37
CA ASN A 125 19.33 13.21 -5.11
C ASN A 125 18.69 11.85 -4.76
N THR A 126 19.50 10.80 -4.72
CA THR A 126 19.07 9.43 -4.46
C THR A 126 19.22 8.99 -3.01
N VAL A 127 19.63 9.88 -2.10
CA VAL A 127 19.65 9.60 -0.66
C VAL A 127 18.25 9.19 -0.19
N ASN A 128 17.21 9.87 -0.69
CA ASN A 128 15.86 9.38 -0.62
C ASN A 128 15.46 8.78 -1.97
N GLY A 129 15.66 7.45 -2.13
CA GLY A 129 15.43 6.75 -3.39
C GLY A 129 14.03 6.95 -4.00
N THR A 130 13.01 7.09 -3.14
CA THR A 130 11.63 7.34 -3.58
C THR A 130 11.49 8.77 -4.15
N ARG A 131 12.02 9.78 -3.45
CA ARG A 131 12.02 11.16 -3.93
C ARG A 131 12.77 11.29 -5.26
N GLY A 132 13.95 10.71 -5.34
CA GLY A 132 14.75 10.76 -6.55
C GLY A 132 14.06 10.10 -7.74
N SER A 133 13.50 8.90 -7.57
CA SER A 133 12.86 8.17 -8.68
C SER A 133 11.57 8.84 -9.18
N ILE A 134 10.76 9.38 -8.29
CA ILE A 134 9.51 10.07 -8.67
C ILE A 134 9.84 11.45 -9.27
N GLY A 135 10.79 12.18 -8.67
CA GLY A 135 11.25 13.47 -9.21
C GLY A 135 11.82 13.36 -10.62
N SER A 136 12.64 12.34 -10.88
CA SER A 136 13.15 12.05 -12.21
C SER A 136 12.02 11.77 -13.22
N LYS A 137 11.03 10.93 -12.86
CA LYS A 137 9.88 10.62 -13.73
C LYS A 137 9.06 11.87 -14.06
N TYR A 138 8.81 12.74 -13.07
CA TYR A 138 8.05 13.98 -13.30
C TYR A 138 8.81 14.96 -14.19
N LEU A 139 10.13 15.13 -13.98
CA LEU A 139 10.97 15.95 -14.87
C LEU A 139 10.94 15.41 -16.29
N THR A 140 11.17 14.10 -16.46
CA THR A 140 11.13 13.45 -17.79
C THR A 140 9.78 13.66 -18.46
N ALA A 141 8.66 13.51 -17.73
CA ALA A 141 7.33 13.75 -18.28
C ALA A 141 7.08 15.21 -18.67
N CYS A 142 7.55 16.17 -17.87
CA CYS A 142 7.46 17.59 -18.19
C CYS A 142 8.26 17.96 -19.43
N ILE A 143 9.50 17.46 -19.54
CA ILE A 143 10.39 17.70 -20.67
C ILE A 143 9.81 17.08 -21.95
N SER A 144 9.42 15.80 -21.91
CA SER A 144 8.87 15.11 -23.06
C SER A 144 7.57 15.76 -23.58
N SER A 145 6.69 16.18 -22.68
CA SER A 145 5.45 16.89 -23.04
C SER A 145 5.70 18.29 -23.60
N PHE A 146 6.79 18.96 -23.17
CA PHE A 146 7.20 20.25 -23.72
C PHE A 146 7.70 20.10 -25.16
N ILE A 147 8.62 19.15 -25.37
CA ILE A 147 9.20 18.87 -26.68
C ILE A 147 8.13 18.45 -27.68
N ALA A 148 7.22 17.55 -27.27
CA ALA A 148 6.11 17.11 -28.12
C ALA A 148 5.22 18.28 -28.56
N LYS A 149 4.90 19.20 -27.64
CA LYS A 149 4.09 20.39 -27.93
C LYS A 149 4.82 21.36 -28.87
N GLN A 150 6.11 21.57 -28.70
CA GLN A 150 6.89 22.51 -29.49
C GLN A 150 7.09 22.00 -30.95
N LYS A 151 7.41 20.70 -31.08
CA LYS A 151 7.56 20.06 -32.43
C LYS A 151 6.23 19.92 -33.16
N SER A 152 5.08 19.84 -32.49
CA SER A 152 3.77 19.82 -33.12
C SER A 152 3.21 21.22 -33.43
N GLY A 153 3.66 22.27 -32.77
CA GLY A 153 3.22 23.65 -32.99
C GLY A 153 3.82 24.29 -34.28
N GLY A 154 4.96 23.81 -34.77
CA GLY A 154 5.57 24.25 -36.00
C GLY A 154 4.89 23.75 -37.31
N ALA A 155 4.04 22.73 -37.22
CA ALA A 155 3.38 22.10 -38.36
C ALA A 155 1.99 22.72 -38.72
N ALA A 156 1.56 23.75 -38.01
CA ALA A 156 0.23 24.32 -38.24
C ALA A 156 0.09 25.19 -39.48
N ASP A 157 1.20 25.56 -40.15
CA ASP A 157 1.20 26.48 -41.31
C ASP A 157 1.51 25.81 -42.67
N SER A 158 1.84 24.55 -42.68
CA SER A 158 2.02 23.77 -43.91
C SER A 158 0.93 22.70 -43.98
N GLY A 159 -0.04 22.85 -44.87
CA GLY A 159 -1.24 22.02 -45.08
C GLY A 159 -1.06 20.51 -45.32
N THR A 160 -0.10 19.90 -44.72
CA THR A 160 0.13 18.45 -44.60
C THR A 160 0.03 18.08 -43.14
N SER A 161 -1.14 17.66 -42.70
CA SER A 161 -1.37 17.07 -41.39
C SER A 161 -0.60 15.74 -41.25
N VAL A 162 0.69 15.82 -40.96
CA VAL A 162 1.40 14.70 -40.38
C VAL A 162 1.01 14.69 -38.92
N SER A 163 0.02 13.86 -38.56
CA SER A 163 -0.33 13.53 -37.19
C SER A 163 0.89 12.94 -36.49
N SER A 164 1.71 13.80 -35.88
CA SER A 164 2.67 13.31 -34.89
C SER A 164 1.80 12.65 -33.80
N PRO A 165 2.02 11.36 -33.46
CA PRO A 165 1.25 10.74 -32.41
C PRO A 165 1.54 11.49 -31.10
N SER A 166 0.64 12.40 -30.71
CA SER A 166 0.65 12.97 -29.37
C SER A 166 0.32 11.83 -28.42
N ILE A 167 1.32 11.35 -27.69
CA ILE A 167 1.10 10.36 -26.66
C ILE A 167 0.37 11.10 -25.52
N GLU A 168 -0.95 11.01 -25.55
CA GLU A 168 -1.78 11.47 -24.44
C GLU A 168 -1.72 10.40 -23.35
N VAL A 169 -0.97 10.69 -22.28
CA VAL A 169 -0.87 9.79 -21.14
C VAL A 169 -2.14 9.93 -20.31
N SER A 170 -3.08 9.01 -20.50
CA SER A 170 -4.28 8.92 -19.66
C SER A 170 -4.01 8.02 -18.47
N TYR A 171 -4.09 8.57 -17.27
CA TYR A 171 -3.98 7.80 -16.03
C TYR A 171 -5.36 7.21 -15.70
N MET A 172 -5.54 5.91 -15.98
CA MET A 172 -6.76 5.19 -15.63
C MET A 172 -6.80 4.92 -14.12
N PHE A 173 -7.99 4.97 -13.51
CA PHE A 173 -8.29 4.67 -12.09
C PHE A 173 -7.77 5.66 -11.04
N ASN A 174 -6.75 6.46 -11.33
CA ASN A 174 -6.27 7.53 -10.45
C ASN A 174 -5.74 8.70 -11.29
N PRO A 175 -6.63 9.50 -11.93
CA PRO A 175 -6.25 10.57 -12.87
C PRO A 175 -5.36 11.65 -12.24
N TYR A 176 -5.52 11.87 -10.93
CA TYR A 176 -4.76 12.88 -10.17
C TYR A 176 -3.50 12.33 -9.52
N LEU A 177 -3.18 11.03 -9.72
CA LEU A 177 -2.08 10.33 -9.07
C LEU A 177 -2.09 10.51 -7.54
N ASP A 178 -3.27 10.62 -6.95
CA ASP A 178 -3.43 10.82 -5.51
C ASP A 178 -2.96 9.58 -4.75
N TYR A 179 -1.87 9.75 -4.02
CA TYR A 179 -1.26 8.68 -3.23
C TYR A 179 -2.20 8.16 -2.13
N LYS A 180 -3.06 9.02 -1.58
CA LYS A 180 -4.01 8.63 -0.53
C LYS A 180 -4.99 7.58 -1.06
N LEU A 181 -5.54 7.80 -2.26
CA LEU A 181 -6.43 6.84 -2.91
C LEU A 181 -5.77 5.46 -3.08
N PHE A 182 -4.49 5.42 -3.44
CA PHE A 182 -3.73 4.19 -3.60
C PHE A 182 -3.45 3.49 -2.26
N MET A 183 -3.20 4.24 -1.19
CA MET A 183 -2.84 3.70 0.13
C MET A 183 -4.03 3.24 0.97
N LEU A 184 -5.21 3.85 0.79
CA LEU A 184 -6.36 3.54 1.64
C LEU A 184 -6.75 2.04 1.67
N PRO A 185 -6.88 1.31 0.55
CA PRO A 185 -7.16 -0.12 0.59
C PRO A 185 -6.04 -0.93 1.26
N ALA A 186 -4.79 -0.50 1.11
CA ALA A 186 -3.66 -1.14 1.77
C ALA A 186 -3.70 -0.95 3.30
N LEU A 187 -4.08 0.24 3.77
CA LEU A 187 -4.26 0.51 5.20
C LEU A 187 -5.39 -0.33 5.80
N MET A 188 -6.49 -0.53 5.07
CA MET A 188 -7.56 -1.44 5.50
C MET A 188 -7.04 -2.87 5.68
N VAL A 189 -6.21 -3.37 4.76
CA VAL A 189 -5.56 -4.69 4.86
C VAL A 189 -4.71 -4.78 6.12
N ILE A 190 -3.88 -3.77 6.40
CA ILE A 190 -3.01 -3.72 7.57
C ILE A 190 -3.84 -3.78 8.86
N VAL A 191 -4.87 -2.94 8.97
CA VAL A 191 -5.73 -2.87 10.16
C VAL A 191 -6.42 -4.22 10.42
N VAL A 192 -7.02 -4.81 9.40
CA VAL A 192 -7.69 -6.11 9.52
C VAL A 192 -6.70 -7.20 9.91
N THR A 193 -5.52 -7.24 9.29
CA THR A 193 -4.48 -8.21 9.58
C THR A 193 -4.02 -8.13 11.02
N MET A 194 -3.72 -6.92 11.50
CA MET A 194 -3.31 -6.71 12.89
C MET A 194 -4.40 -7.15 13.86
N MET A 195 -5.64 -6.70 13.67
CA MET A 195 -6.74 -7.05 14.55
C MET A 195 -7.01 -8.55 14.58
N CYS A 196 -7.06 -9.20 13.41
CA CYS A 196 -7.40 -10.61 13.31
C CYS A 196 -6.27 -11.56 13.72
N GLY A 197 -5.02 -11.12 13.68
CA GLY A 197 -3.88 -11.89 14.19
C GLY A 197 -3.74 -11.77 15.70
N PHE A 198 -3.74 -10.56 16.24
CA PHE A 198 -3.47 -10.30 17.66
C PHE A 198 -4.62 -10.72 18.58
N LEU A 199 -5.86 -10.33 18.27
CA LEU A 199 -6.97 -10.51 19.20
C LEU A 199 -7.24 -11.98 19.57
N PRO A 200 -7.32 -12.94 18.60
CA PRO A 200 -7.51 -14.34 18.92
C PRO A 200 -6.37 -14.93 19.76
N ALA A 201 -5.14 -14.57 19.44
CA ALA A 201 -3.97 -15.09 20.13
C ALA A 201 -3.91 -14.60 21.58
N LEU A 202 -4.08 -13.31 21.80
CA LEU A 202 -4.08 -12.72 23.14
C LEU A 202 -5.20 -13.28 24.01
N ASN A 203 -6.37 -13.54 23.42
CA ASN A 203 -7.50 -14.13 24.15
C ASN A 203 -7.16 -15.53 24.66
N ILE A 204 -6.59 -16.40 23.81
CA ILE A 204 -6.28 -17.78 24.21
C ILE A 204 -5.12 -17.83 25.21
N VAL A 205 -4.06 -17.05 24.96
CA VAL A 205 -2.93 -17.03 25.89
C VAL A 205 -3.34 -16.44 27.24
N GLY A 206 -4.18 -15.39 27.22
CA GLY A 206 -4.74 -14.83 28.46
C GLY A 206 -5.62 -15.83 29.23
N GLU A 207 -6.31 -16.75 28.53
CA GLU A 207 -7.04 -17.85 29.19
C GLU A 207 -6.07 -18.92 29.75
N LYS A 208 -4.93 -19.17 29.08
CA LYS A 208 -3.87 -20.05 29.63
C LYS A 208 -3.27 -19.46 30.90
N GLU A 209 -2.88 -18.19 30.89
CA GLU A 209 -2.30 -17.50 32.05
C GLU A 209 -3.24 -17.49 33.25
N LYS A 210 -4.54 -17.37 33.01
CA LYS A 210 -5.58 -17.39 34.07
C LYS A 210 -6.02 -18.79 34.48
N GLY A 211 -5.46 -19.86 33.86
CA GLY A 211 -5.85 -21.24 34.08
C GLY A 211 -7.28 -21.61 33.67
N THR A 212 -8.00 -20.69 33.03
CA THR A 212 -9.39 -20.92 32.60
C THR A 212 -9.53 -21.86 31.41
N ILE A 213 -8.46 -22.06 30.65
CA ILE A 213 -8.44 -22.99 29.53
C ILE A 213 -8.60 -24.45 29.98
N GLU A 214 -8.12 -24.80 31.20
CA GLU A 214 -8.25 -26.12 31.76
C GLU A 214 -9.73 -26.49 32.02
N GLN A 215 -10.52 -25.53 32.48
CA GLN A 215 -11.97 -25.70 32.67
C GLN A 215 -12.68 -26.05 31.37
N ILE A 216 -12.19 -25.50 30.23
CA ILE A 216 -12.75 -25.79 28.92
C ILE A 216 -12.28 -27.17 28.43
N ASN A 217 -11.07 -27.57 28.75
CA ASN A 217 -10.49 -28.85 28.34
C ASN A 217 -11.22 -30.05 28.94
N VAL A 218 -11.76 -29.94 30.13
CA VAL A 218 -12.57 -31.00 30.77
C VAL A 218 -14.00 -31.10 30.23
N THR A 219 -14.42 -30.14 29.38
CA THR A 219 -15.75 -30.17 28.76
C THR A 219 -15.76 -31.11 27.53
N PRO A 220 -16.90 -31.73 27.16
CA PRO A 220 -17.02 -32.61 26.02
C PRO A 220 -17.10 -31.86 24.66
N VAL A 221 -16.34 -30.75 24.52
CA VAL A 221 -16.27 -29.94 23.29
C VAL A 221 -15.14 -30.47 22.41
N SER A 222 -15.40 -30.69 21.12
CA SER A 222 -14.37 -31.09 20.16
C SER A 222 -13.38 -29.95 19.89
N LYS A 223 -12.13 -30.28 19.57
CA LYS A 223 -11.06 -29.31 19.27
C LYS A 223 -11.47 -28.36 18.14
N SER A 224 -12.07 -28.89 17.07
CA SER A 224 -12.57 -28.09 15.95
C SER A 224 -13.67 -27.11 16.35
N ALA A 225 -14.63 -27.58 17.18
CA ALA A 225 -15.68 -26.71 17.70
C ALA A 225 -15.13 -25.56 18.54
N PHE A 226 -14.13 -25.83 19.36
CA PHE A 226 -13.44 -24.81 20.17
C PHE A 226 -12.79 -23.76 19.28
N VAL A 227 -11.96 -24.18 18.31
CA VAL A 227 -11.24 -23.28 17.38
C VAL A 227 -12.24 -22.41 16.60
N ILE A 228 -13.28 -23.02 16.01
CA ILE A 228 -14.26 -22.27 15.22
C ILE A 228 -15.04 -21.27 16.09
N CYS A 229 -15.49 -21.67 17.28
CA CYS A 229 -16.20 -20.77 18.19
C CYS A 229 -15.33 -19.58 18.64
N LYS A 230 -14.02 -19.79 18.78
CA LYS A 230 -13.06 -18.73 19.08
C LYS A 230 -12.90 -17.75 17.93
N MET A 231 -12.98 -18.20 16.67
CA MET A 231 -12.80 -17.35 15.50
C MET A 231 -14.02 -16.45 15.23
N ILE A 232 -15.24 -16.91 15.48
CA ILE A 232 -16.49 -16.21 15.10
C ILE A 232 -16.58 -14.77 15.63
N PRO A 233 -16.30 -14.45 16.90
CA PRO A 233 -16.33 -13.06 17.37
C PRO A 233 -15.37 -12.16 16.61
N TYR A 234 -14.20 -12.65 16.23
CA TYR A 234 -13.20 -11.87 15.51
C TYR A 234 -13.57 -11.66 14.03
N VAL A 235 -14.34 -12.59 13.44
CA VAL A 235 -14.98 -12.36 12.13
C VAL A 235 -15.93 -11.17 12.20
N VAL A 236 -16.77 -11.11 13.23
CA VAL A 236 -17.69 -9.98 13.42
C VAL A 236 -16.94 -8.68 13.67
N VAL A 237 -15.91 -8.69 14.51
CA VAL A 237 -15.05 -7.54 14.76
C VAL A 237 -14.39 -7.04 13.48
N ALA A 238 -13.84 -7.93 12.66
CA ALA A 238 -13.18 -7.53 11.42
C ALA A 238 -14.15 -6.92 10.40
N TYR A 239 -15.37 -7.42 10.30
CA TYR A 239 -16.39 -6.77 9.46
C TYR A 239 -16.76 -5.39 9.96
N ILE A 240 -16.88 -5.19 11.28
CA ILE A 240 -17.09 -3.87 11.87
C ILE A 240 -15.92 -2.94 11.51
N VAL A 241 -14.68 -3.42 11.61
CA VAL A 241 -13.47 -2.67 11.28
C VAL A 241 -13.44 -2.29 9.81
N VAL A 242 -13.67 -3.24 8.89
CA VAL A 242 -13.71 -2.96 7.44
C VAL A 242 -14.81 -1.97 7.10
N PHE A 243 -16.01 -2.16 7.64
CA PHE A 243 -17.11 -1.22 7.44
C PHE A 243 -16.78 0.19 7.96
N ALA A 244 -16.19 0.27 9.16
CA ALA A 244 -15.73 1.54 9.72
C ALA A 244 -14.67 2.20 8.82
N CYS A 245 -13.69 1.46 8.34
CA CYS A 245 -12.68 1.97 7.40
C CYS A 245 -13.30 2.47 6.10
N LEU A 246 -14.23 1.72 5.49
CA LEU A 246 -14.94 2.13 4.29
C LEU A 246 -15.77 3.41 4.50
N LEU A 247 -16.43 3.51 5.66
CA LEU A 247 -17.19 4.69 6.04
C LEU A 247 -16.28 5.91 6.25
N LEU A 248 -15.18 5.73 6.97
CA LEU A 248 -14.18 6.76 7.23
C LEU A 248 -13.52 7.27 5.94
N THR A 249 -13.20 6.40 4.99
CA THR A 249 -12.65 6.80 3.69
C THR A 249 -13.64 7.60 2.87
N ARG A 250 -14.92 7.23 2.90
CA ARG A 250 -15.98 7.95 2.19
C ARG A 250 -16.27 9.33 2.80
N ILE A 251 -16.36 9.41 4.13
CA ILE A 251 -16.67 10.67 4.83
C ILE A 251 -15.45 11.59 4.90
N GLY A 252 -14.27 11.04 5.22
CA GLY A 252 -13.06 11.83 5.46
C GLY A 252 -12.35 12.29 4.18
N PHE A 253 -12.34 11.45 3.14
CA PHE A 253 -11.59 11.72 1.91
C PHE A 253 -12.48 11.82 0.66
N GLY A 254 -13.78 11.51 0.74
CA GLY A 254 -14.70 11.53 -0.40
C GLY A 254 -14.52 10.37 -1.37
N TYR A 255 -13.63 9.39 -1.07
CA TYR A 255 -13.40 8.25 -1.94
C TYR A 255 -14.39 7.13 -1.67
N SER A 256 -14.96 6.59 -2.73
CA SER A 256 -15.87 5.44 -2.68
C SER A 256 -15.24 4.22 -3.34
N CYS A 257 -15.61 3.04 -2.86
CA CYS A 257 -15.24 1.79 -3.51
C CYS A 257 -15.91 1.71 -4.89
N GLN A 258 -15.13 1.40 -5.93
CA GLN A 258 -15.64 1.24 -7.31
C GLN A 258 -16.24 -0.15 -7.53
N GLY A 259 -15.83 -1.15 -6.75
CA GLY A 259 -16.28 -2.53 -6.90
C GLY A 259 -17.36 -2.94 -5.89
N SER A 260 -17.69 -4.23 -5.90
CA SER A 260 -18.73 -4.81 -5.05
C SER A 260 -18.26 -4.92 -3.59
N LEU A 261 -19.03 -4.35 -2.66
CA LEU A 261 -18.80 -4.50 -1.21
C LEU A 261 -18.92 -5.96 -0.75
N LEU A 262 -19.74 -6.77 -1.45
CA LEU A 262 -19.88 -8.18 -1.14
C LEU A 262 -18.60 -8.96 -1.46
N LEU A 263 -17.87 -8.58 -2.52
CA LEU A 263 -16.55 -9.15 -2.81
C LEU A 263 -15.53 -8.76 -1.73
N ILE A 264 -15.51 -7.50 -1.30
CA ILE A 264 -14.67 -7.08 -0.17
C ILE A 264 -14.98 -7.93 1.06
N ALA A 265 -16.26 -8.15 1.39
CA ALA A 265 -16.65 -8.99 2.51
C ALA A 265 -16.17 -10.44 2.37
N LEU A 266 -16.26 -11.02 1.16
CA LEU A 266 -15.80 -12.38 0.88
C LEU A 266 -14.29 -12.52 1.06
N PHE A 267 -13.50 -11.60 0.49
CA PHE A 267 -12.04 -11.61 0.62
C PHE A 267 -11.61 -11.33 2.07
N THR A 268 -12.31 -10.44 2.75
CA THR A 268 -12.11 -10.19 4.19
C THR A 268 -12.34 -11.46 4.99
N LEU A 269 -13.42 -12.22 4.73
CA LEU A 269 -13.68 -13.49 5.41
C LEU A 269 -12.55 -14.49 5.21
N ALA A 270 -12.12 -14.68 3.96
CA ALA A 270 -11.03 -15.58 3.65
C ALA A 270 -9.74 -15.20 4.39
N HIS A 271 -9.41 -13.90 4.40
CA HIS A 271 -8.22 -13.38 5.09
C HIS A 271 -8.30 -13.51 6.63
N ILE A 272 -9.49 -13.27 7.22
CA ILE A 272 -9.71 -13.43 8.66
C ILE A 272 -9.47 -14.89 9.07
N VAL A 273 -9.98 -15.85 8.30
CA VAL A 273 -9.77 -17.28 8.56
C VAL A 273 -8.28 -17.59 8.63
N VAL A 274 -7.49 -17.07 7.69
CA VAL A 274 -6.02 -17.24 7.71
C VAL A 274 -5.40 -16.63 8.96
N MET A 275 -5.64 -15.34 9.21
CA MET A 275 -4.96 -14.61 10.27
C MET A 275 -5.40 -15.02 11.67
N ALA A 276 -6.69 -15.30 11.87
CA ALA A 276 -7.19 -15.81 13.14
C ALA A 276 -6.64 -17.21 13.44
N SER A 277 -6.61 -18.10 12.46
CA SER A 277 -6.00 -19.43 12.63
C SER A 277 -4.50 -19.36 12.90
N PHE A 278 -3.82 -18.43 12.25
CA PHE A 278 -2.39 -18.18 12.49
C PHE A 278 -2.15 -17.65 13.92
N GLY A 279 -2.99 -16.70 14.40
CA GLY A 279 -2.96 -16.24 15.79
C GLY A 279 -3.21 -17.37 16.79
N LEU A 280 -4.20 -18.24 16.51
CA LEU A 280 -4.46 -19.42 17.32
C LEU A 280 -3.30 -20.41 17.33
N LEU A 281 -2.66 -20.61 16.17
CA LEU A 281 -1.48 -21.46 16.05
C LEU A 281 -0.35 -20.96 16.95
N ILE A 282 -0.03 -19.66 16.88
CA ILE A 282 1.00 -19.03 17.73
C ILE A 282 0.64 -19.18 19.22
N SER A 283 -0.62 -18.95 19.56
CA SER A 283 -1.08 -19.06 20.95
C SER A 283 -0.88 -20.47 21.55
N ASN A 284 -0.94 -21.52 20.70
CA ASN A 284 -0.71 -22.89 21.15
C ASN A 284 0.74 -23.12 21.60
N PHE A 285 1.70 -22.43 20.99
CA PHE A 285 3.14 -22.53 21.30
C PHE A 285 3.62 -21.47 22.30
N SER A 286 2.82 -20.47 22.59
CA SER A 286 3.19 -19.40 23.54
C SER A 286 2.73 -19.74 24.95
N GLU A 287 3.59 -19.47 25.94
CA GLU A 287 3.34 -19.69 27.34
C GLU A 287 2.69 -18.47 28.02
N ASN A 288 3.06 -17.27 27.56
CA ASN A 288 2.57 -16.02 28.11
C ASN A 288 2.15 -15.02 27.03
N THR A 289 1.34 -14.06 27.44
CA THR A 289 0.77 -13.03 26.56
C THR A 289 1.86 -12.20 25.86
N GLN A 290 2.95 -11.88 26.57
CA GLN A 290 4.04 -11.07 26.04
C GLN A 290 4.77 -11.81 24.90
N GLN A 291 5.06 -13.10 25.10
CA GLN A 291 5.68 -13.94 24.06
C GLN A 291 4.81 -14.02 22.82
N ALA A 292 3.49 -14.27 22.98
CA ALA A 292 2.57 -14.32 21.87
C ALA A 292 2.53 -12.99 21.08
N MET A 293 2.51 -11.85 21.79
CA MET A 293 2.56 -10.53 21.19
C MET A 293 3.79 -10.33 20.32
N PHE A 294 4.98 -10.65 20.83
CA PHE A 294 6.23 -10.49 20.08
C PHE A 294 6.28 -11.36 18.84
N VAL A 295 5.86 -12.63 18.95
CA VAL A 295 5.88 -13.55 17.81
C VAL A 295 4.88 -13.10 16.72
N ILE A 296 3.66 -12.71 17.10
CA ILE A 296 2.67 -12.22 16.13
C ILE A 296 3.14 -10.91 15.50
N TRP A 297 3.68 -9.98 16.30
CA TRP A 297 4.20 -8.72 15.79
C TRP A 297 5.31 -8.96 14.76
N PHE A 298 6.26 -9.83 15.07
CA PHE A 298 7.35 -10.19 14.16
C PHE A 298 6.82 -10.71 12.82
N PHE A 299 5.96 -11.73 12.84
CA PHE A 299 5.39 -12.28 11.60
C PHE A 299 4.52 -11.28 10.85
N SER A 300 3.73 -10.48 11.57
CA SER A 300 2.90 -9.45 10.94
C SER A 300 3.75 -8.40 10.22
N MET A 301 4.89 -7.98 10.81
CA MET A 301 5.84 -7.07 10.15
C MET A 301 6.47 -7.70 8.90
N VAL A 302 6.91 -8.96 8.98
CA VAL A 302 7.46 -9.68 7.83
C VAL A 302 6.41 -9.79 6.72
N PHE A 303 5.20 -10.21 7.05
CA PHE A 303 4.10 -10.31 6.08
C PHE A 303 3.78 -8.96 5.44
N MET A 304 3.76 -7.88 6.23
CA MET A 304 3.46 -6.53 5.75
C MET A 304 4.54 -6.00 4.81
N LEU A 305 5.83 -6.16 5.14
CA LEU A 305 6.94 -5.73 4.29
C LEU A 305 7.00 -6.52 2.98
N MET A 306 6.68 -7.82 3.03
CA MET A 306 6.71 -8.73 1.87
C MET A 306 5.35 -8.85 1.15
N SER A 307 4.38 -8.00 1.44
CA SER A 307 3.03 -8.06 0.84
C SER A 307 2.88 -7.35 -0.50
N GLY A 308 3.85 -6.51 -0.88
CA GLY A 308 3.71 -5.62 -2.03
C GLY A 308 2.97 -4.31 -1.71
N ILE A 309 2.67 -4.05 -0.43
CA ILE A 309 2.00 -2.82 0.01
C ILE A 309 2.94 -1.62 -0.09
N PHE A 310 4.15 -1.73 0.45
CA PHE A 310 5.14 -0.65 0.49
C PHE A 310 6.09 -0.68 -0.70
N THR A 311 6.57 -1.86 -1.06
CA THR A 311 7.51 -2.06 -2.17
C THR A 311 6.89 -3.01 -3.19
N PRO A 312 6.87 -2.66 -4.49
CA PRO A 312 6.35 -3.56 -5.52
C PRO A 312 7.08 -4.91 -5.51
N ILE A 313 6.34 -6.01 -5.58
CA ILE A 313 6.91 -7.37 -5.55
C ILE A 313 7.89 -7.58 -6.70
N ALA A 314 7.59 -7.01 -7.88
CA ALA A 314 8.45 -7.08 -9.06
C ALA A 314 9.85 -6.44 -8.88
N SER A 315 10.03 -5.57 -7.88
CA SER A 315 11.33 -4.97 -7.53
C SER A 315 12.11 -5.76 -6.48
N MET A 316 11.54 -6.83 -5.95
CA MET A 316 12.19 -7.67 -4.95
C MET A 316 13.17 -8.65 -5.60
N PRO A 317 14.26 -9.03 -4.91
CA PRO A 317 15.13 -10.11 -5.38
C PRO A 317 14.36 -11.45 -5.42
N ARG A 318 14.73 -12.33 -6.34
CA ARG A 318 14.00 -13.56 -6.66
C ARG A 318 13.71 -14.46 -5.44
N TRP A 319 14.65 -14.56 -4.50
CA TRP A 319 14.43 -15.33 -3.26
C TRP A 319 13.30 -14.75 -2.40
N ALA A 320 13.21 -13.40 -2.31
CA ALA A 320 12.16 -12.73 -1.56
C ALA A 320 10.80 -12.88 -2.27
N GLU A 321 10.77 -12.76 -3.60
CA GLU A 321 9.58 -13.01 -4.41
C GLU A 321 8.99 -14.40 -4.16
N ILE A 322 9.83 -15.44 -4.09
CA ILE A 322 9.38 -16.82 -3.80
C ILE A 322 8.71 -16.90 -2.41
N ILE A 323 9.28 -16.24 -1.40
CA ILE A 323 8.70 -16.24 -0.05
C ILE A 323 7.33 -15.54 -0.04
N THR A 324 7.12 -14.51 -0.88
CA THR A 324 5.83 -13.81 -0.93
C THR A 324 4.65 -14.72 -1.35
N TYR A 325 4.89 -15.84 -2.03
CA TYR A 325 3.80 -16.79 -2.37
C TYR A 325 3.18 -17.44 -1.15
N ALA A 326 3.92 -17.58 -0.06
CA ALA A 326 3.39 -18.09 1.22
C ALA A 326 2.73 -16.97 2.06
N ASN A 327 2.80 -15.72 1.63
CA ASN A 327 2.30 -14.57 2.38
C ASN A 327 0.82 -14.30 2.06
N PRO A 328 -0.11 -14.47 3.03
CA PRO A 328 -1.53 -14.23 2.78
C PRO A 328 -1.87 -12.76 2.51
N LEU A 329 -1.09 -11.81 3.06
CA LEU A 329 -1.32 -10.39 2.84
C LEU A 329 -1.12 -9.97 1.39
N ARG A 330 -0.23 -10.64 0.65
CA ARG A 330 -0.04 -10.40 -0.79
C ARG A 330 -1.35 -10.52 -1.54
N TYR A 331 -2.05 -11.63 -1.39
CA TYR A 331 -3.29 -11.93 -2.11
C TYR A 331 -4.45 -11.04 -1.67
N PHE A 332 -4.53 -10.76 -0.37
CA PHE A 332 -5.58 -9.88 0.15
C PHE A 332 -5.37 -8.42 -0.26
N ALA A 333 -4.13 -7.92 -0.22
CA ALA A 333 -3.79 -6.55 -0.63
C ALA A 333 -4.03 -6.33 -2.14
N ASP A 334 -3.65 -7.31 -2.97
CA ASP A 334 -3.87 -7.25 -4.40
C ASP A 334 -5.37 -7.25 -4.75
N ALA A 335 -6.14 -8.17 -4.15
CA ALA A 335 -7.58 -8.22 -4.31
C ALA A 335 -8.27 -6.93 -3.82
N MET A 336 -7.89 -6.40 -2.66
CA MET A 336 -8.46 -5.16 -2.12
C MET A 336 -8.18 -3.97 -3.03
N ARG A 337 -6.96 -3.85 -3.57
CA ARG A 337 -6.63 -2.81 -4.57
C ARG A 337 -7.42 -2.98 -5.85
N SER A 338 -7.51 -4.21 -6.38
CA SER A 338 -8.27 -4.51 -7.59
C SER A 338 -9.74 -4.13 -7.42
N ILE A 339 -10.39 -4.58 -6.35
CA ILE A 339 -11.82 -4.32 -6.11
C ILE A 339 -12.07 -2.86 -5.78
N TYR A 340 -11.30 -2.27 -4.87
CA TYR A 340 -11.55 -0.91 -4.37
C TYR A 340 -11.28 0.17 -5.43
N LEU A 341 -10.16 0.06 -6.17
CA LEU A 341 -9.72 1.08 -7.13
C LEU A 341 -10.23 0.84 -8.56
N LYS A 342 -10.22 -0.43 -9.00
CA LYS A 342 -10.50 -0.77 -10.40
C LYS A 342 -11.91 -1.32 -10.63
N GLY A 343 -12.68 -1.59 -9.55
CA GLY A 343 -13.97 -2.24 -9.68
C GLY A 343 -13.86 -3.72 -10.07
N GLY A 344 -12.73 -4.36 -9.78
CA GLY A 344 -12.43 -5.75 -10.18
C GLY A 344 -13.52 -6.75 -9.76
N THR A 345 -13.77 -7.72 -10.63
CA THR A 345 -14.76 -8.78 -10.44
C THR A 345 -14.18 -10.00 -9.72
N LEU A 346 -15.04 -10.98 -9.40
CA LEU A 346 -14.60 -12.25 -8.83
C LEU A 346 -13.69 -13.01 -9.81
N ILE A 347 -13.97 -12.92 -11.11
CA ILE A 347 -13.20 -13.60 -12.15
C ILE A 347 -11.77 -13.06 -12.20
N ASP A 348 -11.59 -11.76 -12.06
CA ASP A 348 -10.26 -11.13 -12.05
C ASP A 348 -9.42 -11.52 -10.84
N ASN A 349 -10.07 -11.86 -9.73
CA ASN A 349 -9.43 -12.11 -8.44
C ASN A 349 -9.57 -13.56 -7.95
N TRP A 350 -10.05 -14.51 -8.78
CA TRP A 350 -10.30 -15.89 -8.36
C TRP A 350 -9.05 -16.59 -7.82
N PHE A 351 -7.89 -16.31 -8.43
CA PHE A 351 -6.61 -16.88 -8.00
C PHE A 351 -6.23 -16.41 -6.58
N ASN A 352 -6.40 -15.11 -6.29
CA ASN A 352 -6.16 -14.56 -4.96
C ASN A 352 -7.06 -15.22 -3.91
N LEU A 353 -8.33 -15.46 -4.25
CA LEU A 353 -9.27 -16.14 -3.36
C LEU A 353 -8.89 -17.59 -3.12
N ALA A 354 -8.51 -18.31 -4.17
CA ALA A 354 -8.08 -19.70 -4.09
C ALA A 354 -6.83 -19.87 -3.22
N CYS A 355 -5.84 -18.98 -3.36
CA CYS A 355 -4.64 -18.96 -2.53
C CYS A 355 -4.98 -18.67 -1.05
N LEU A 356 -5.81 -17.68 -0.77
CA LEU A 356 -6.25 -17.38 0.59
C LEU A 356 -7.02 -18.56 1.21
N ALA A 357 -7.92 -19.19 0.47
CA ALA A 357 -8.64 -20.36 0.94
C ALA A 357 -7.70 -21.54 1.22
N GLY A 358 -6.72 -21.78 0.34
CA GLY A 358 -5.70 -22.82 0.52
C GLY A 358 -4.84 -22.58 1.76
N ILE A 359 -4.29 -21.39 1.92
CA ILE A 359 -3.50 -21.01 3.11
C ILE A 359 -4.38 -21.08 4.37
N GLY A 360 -5.64 -20.61 4.29
CA GLY A 360 -6.58 -20.62 5.41
C GLY A 360 -6.93 -22.04 5.87
N THR A 361 -7.12 -22.97 4.95
CA THR A 361 -7.35 -24.38 5.30
C THR A 361 -6.13 -25.00 5.95
N LEU A 362 -4.93 -24.76 5.42
CA LEU A 362 -3.69 -25.26 5.99
C LEU A 362 -3.44 -24.69 7.41
N THR A 363 -3.57 -23.39 7.59
CA THR A 363 -3.36 -22.75 8.91
C THR A 363 -4.41 -23.20 9.93
N THR A 364 -5.68 -23.36 9.51
CA THR A 364 -6.76 -23.83 10.39
C THR A 364 -6.53 -25.29 10.82
N LEU A 365 -6.16 -26.15 9.88
CA LEU A 365 -5.83 -27.54 10.18
C LEU A 365 -4.64 -27.62 11.13
N SER A 366 -3.58 -26.87 10.87
CA SER A 366 -2.41 -26.79 11.75
C SER A 366 -2.77 -26.30 13.15
N ALA A 367 -3.64 -25.30 13.28
CA ALA A 367 -4.12 -24.79 14.57
C ALA A 367 -4.92 -25.85 15.34
N ILE A 368 -5.79 -26.61 14.65
CA ILE A 368 -6.57 -27.70 15.26
C ILE A 368 -5.66 -28.86 15.70
N MET A 369 -4.69 -29.23 14.86
CA MET A 369 -3.77 -30.34 15.16
C MET A 369 -2.80 -30.00 16.30
N SER A 370 -2.30 -28.75 16.33
CA SER A 370 -1.39 -28.29 17.38
C SER A 370 -2.05 -28.09 18.73
N TYR A 371 -3.39 -27.95 18.76
CA TYR A 371 -4.12 -27.79 20.01
C TYR A 371 -4.09 -29.07 20.84
N LYS A 372 -3.34 -29.10 21.94
CA LYS A 372 -3.27 -30.21 22.88
C LYS A 372 -4.35 -30.04 23.94
N LYS A 373 -5.34 -30.92 23.95
CA LYS A 373 -6.28 -31.05 25.05
C LYS A 373 -5.58 -31.88 26.10
N THR A 374 -5.18 -31.26 27.21
CA THR A 374 -4.62 -31.98 28.36
C THR A 374 -5.79 -32.70 29.03
N ASN A 375 -5.72 -34.01 29.09
CA ASN A 375 -6.66 -34.86 29.85
C ASN A 375 -6.33 -34.77 31.32
#